data_c70e5f09146b3944c4ce7addaad707e7
#
_entry.id   c70e5f09146b3944c4ce7addaad707e7
#
_cell.length_a   1.000
_cell.length_b   1.000
_cell.length_c   1.000
_cell.angle_alpha   90.00
_cell.angle_beta   90.00
_cell.angle_gamma   90.00
#
_symmetry.space_group_name_H-M   'P 1'
#
loop_
_entity.id
_entity.type
_entity.pdbx_description
1 polymer ?
#
loop_
_entity_poly.entity_id
_entity_poly.type
_entity_poly.pdbx_seq_one_letter_code
_entity_poly.pdbx_strand_id
1 'polypeptide(L)'
;TRFAGVTGVQTCALPILPLHVVAYDFGAKRNILRMLVDRGCRLTVVPAKTSAEDVLKMNPDGIFLSNGPGDPAPCDYAIDAIEKFLETDIPVFGICLGHQLLALASGAKTVKMKFGHHGGNHPVKDIDNNTVMITAQNHGFAVDEASMPANLRVTHKSLFDGTLQGIHRTDKPAFSFQGHPEASPGPHDAAPLFDHFIELIEQYRQSAK
;
A
#
# COMPACT_ATOMS: atom_id res chain seq x y z
N THR A 1 -42.96 47.64 -5.61
CA THR A 1 -42.43 46.32 -5.98
C THR A 1 -41.47 45.88 -4.90
N ARG A 2 -41.87 44.91 -4.05
CA ARG A 2 -41.03 44.36 -2.98
C ARG A 2 -40.19 43.23 -3.52
N PHE A 3 -38.89 43.32 -3.39
CA PHE A 3 -37.97 42.20 -3.60
C PHE A 3 -37.99 41.29 -2.36
N ALA A 4 -38.42 40.08 -2.55
CA ALA A 4 -38.27 39.02 -1.54
C ALA A 4 -36.79 38.62 -1.47
N GLY A 5 -36.17 38.80 -0.32
CA GLY A 5 -34.82 38.33 -0.06
C GLY A 5 -34.73 36.82 -0.13
N VAL A 6 -33.91 36.30 -1.00
CA VAL A 6 -33.50 34.90 -1.03
C VAL A 6 -32.48 34.73 0.10
N THR A 7 -32.89 34.13 1.21
CA THR A 7 -31.97 33.64 2.22
C THR A 7 -31.26 32.42 1.66
N GLY A 8 -30.10 32.65 1.03
CA GLY A 8 -29.19 31.60 0.66
C GLY A 8 -28.63 30.98 1.94
N VAL A 9 -29.03 29.80 2.27
CA VAL A 9 -28.32 28.96 3.24
C VAL A 9 -26.97 28.61 2.58
N GLN A 10 -25.94 29.39 2.88
CA GLN A 10 -24.58 28.98 2.60
C GLN A 10 -24.27 27.86 3.58
N THR A 11 -24.44 26.62 3.16
CA THR A 11 -23.75 25.50 3.77
C THR A 11 -22.26 25.73 3.46
N CYS A 12 -21.53 26.30 4.42
CA CYS A 12 -20.07 26.22 4.45
C CYS A 12 -19.71 24.74 4.59
N ALA A 13 -19.68 24.03 3.47
CA ALA A 13 -18.88 22.82 3.41
C ALA A 13 -17.44 23.29 3.60
N LEU A 14 -16.86 23.01 4.77
CA LEU A 14 -15.42 23.14 4.97
C LEU A 14 -14.77 22.40 3.81
N PRO A 15 -13.78 22.99 3.10
CA PRO A 15 -13.10 22.29 2.04
C PRO A 15 -12.56 20.99 2.65
N ILE A 16 -13.05 19.86 2.17
CA ILE A 16 -12.48 18.56 2.52
C ILE A 16 -11.08 18.59 1.96
N LEU A 17 -10.09 18.78 2.83
CA LEU A 17 -8.69 18.75 2.42
C LEU A 17 -8.41 17.39 1.81
N PRO A 18 -7.77 17.32 0.63
CA PRO A 18 -7.39 16.05 0.02
C PRO A 18 -6.60 15.18 0.99
N LEU A 19 -6.79 13.86 0.93
CA LEU A 19 -5.99 12.92 1.70
C LEU A 19 -4.54 13.06 1.27
N HIS A 20 -3.63 13.30 2.22
CA HIS A 20 -2.21 13.46 1.90
C HIS A 20 -1.48 12.11 1.99
N VAL A 21 -1.08 11.57 0.86
CA VAL A 21 -0.26 10.36 0.78
C VAL A 21 1.18 10.73 0.46
N VAL A 22 2.13 10.23 1.26
CA VAL A 22 3.55 10.29 0.94
C VAL A 22 3.97 8.93 0.40
N ALA A 23 4.47 8.91 -0.84
CA ALA A 23 4.89 7.71 -1.55
C ALA A 23 6.41 7.64 -1.67
N TYR A 24 7.00 6.56 -1.19
CA TYR A 24 8.42 6.26 -1.42
C TYR A 24 8.63 5.76 -2.85
N ASP A 25 9.58 6.35 -3.54
CA ASP A 25 9.98 5.94 -4.88
C ASP A 25 11.16 4.96 -4.82
N PHE A 26 10.85 3.67 -4.83
CA PHE A 26 11.83 2.59 -5.01
C PHE A 26 11.99 2.18 -6.48
N GLY A 27 11.32 2.86 -7.39
CA GLY A 27 11.17 2.55 -8.80
C GLY A 27 9.69 2.52 -9.20
N ALA A 28 8.94 3.52 -8.71
CA ALA A 28 7.48 3.57 -8.79
C ALA A 28 6.98 3.61 -10.23
N LYS A 29 6.09 2.70 -10.60
CA LYS A 29 5.34 2.81 -11.84
C LYS A 29 4.37 4.00 -11.77
N ARG A 30 4.37 4.81 -12.83
CA ARG A 30 3.50 6.00 -12.90
C ARG A 30 2.02 5.70 -12.69
N ASN A 31 1.58 4.51 -13.09
CA ASN A 31 0.17 4.13 -12.93
C ASN A 31 -0.24 4.01 -11.46
N ILE A 32 0.64 3.57 -10.59
CA ILE A 32 0.42 3.57 -9.13
C ILE A 32 0.09 4.99 -8.66
N LEU A 33 0.94 5.96 -9.03
CA LEU A 33 0.77 7.35 -8.63
C LEU A 33 -0.55 7.95 -9.17
N ARG A 34 -0.90 7.61 -10.42
CA ARG A 34 -2.19 8.02 -11.02
C ARG A 34 -3.38 7.45 -10.27
N MET A 35 -3.35 6.15 -9.93
CA MET A 35 -4.45 5.50 -9.21
C MET A 35 -4.69 6.09 -7.83
N LEU A 36 -3.65 6.58 -7.14
CA LEU A 36 -3.79 7.32 -5.88
C LEU A 36 -4.41 8.70 -6.10
N VAL A 37 -3.93 9.44 -7.10
CA VAL A 37 -4.46 10.77 -7.44
C VAL A 37 -5.91 10.69 -7.92
N ASP A 38 -6.27 9.70 -8.75
CA ASP A 38 -7.63 9.48 -9.25
C ASP A 38 -8.63 9.19 -8.12
N ARG A 39 -8.13 8.73 -6.96
CA ARG A 39 -8.91 8.52 -5.72
C ARG A 39 -8.94 9.74 -4.79
N GLY A 40 -8.51 10.89 -5.29
CA GLY A 40 -8.57 12.16 -4.56
C GLY A 40 -7.40 12.43 -3.61
N CYS A 41 -6.30 11.68 -3.70
CA CYS A 41 -5.13 11.93 -2.89
C CYS A 41 -4.30 13.11 -3.41
N ARG A 42 -3.86 13.96 -2.50
CA ARG A 42 -2.71 14.83 -2.71
C ARG A 42 -1.45 13.99 -2.48
N LEU A 43 -0.64 13.81 -3.50
CA LEU A 43 0.49 12.92 -3.49
C LEU A 43 1.82 13.69 -3.37
N THR A 44 2.66 13.30 -2.41
CA THR A 44 4.07 13.71 -2.33
C THR A 44 4.94 12.48 -2.56
N VAL A 45 5.77 12.52 -3.59
CA VAL A 45 6.71 11.44 -3.90
C VAL A 45 8.07 11.80 -3.32
N VAL A 46 8.65 10.89 -2.55
CA VAL A 46 9.94 11.09 -1.90
C VAL A 46 10.96 10.05 -2.35
N PRO A 47 12.25 10.41 -2.42
CA PRO A 47 13.32 9.45 -2.71
C PRO A 47 13.35 8.29 -1.73
N ALA A 48 13.81 7.13 -2.19
CA ALA A 48 13.89 5.88 -1.41
C ALA A 48 14.61 6.01 -0.05
N LYS A 49 15.57 6.92 0.06
CA LYS A 49 16.38 7.13 1.28
C LYS A 49 15.89 8.29 2.16
N THR A 50 14.70 8.83 1.91
CA THR A 50 14.13 9.87 2.77
C THR A 50 13.88 9.31 4.16
N SER A 51 14.28 10.03 5.20
CA SER A 51 14.11 9.59 6.58
C SER A 51 12.64 9.55 7.00
N ALA A 52 12.30 8.69 7.93
CA ALA A 52 10.94 8.64 8.49
C ALA A 52 10.57 9.98 9.16
N GLU A 53 11.52 10.61 9.85
CA GLU A 53 11.33 11.89 10.53
C GLU A 53 10.94 13.00 9.54
N ASP A 54 11.56 13.04 8.36
CA ASP A 54 11.26 14.06 7.36
C ASP A 54 9.90 13.80 6.70
N VAL A 55 9.52 12.53 6.51
CA VAL A 55 8.19 12.17 6.03
C VAL A 55 7.11 12.51 7.06
N LEU A 56 7.32 12.21 8.34
CA LEU A 56 6.37 12.51 9.41
C LEU A 56 6.16 14.02 9.60
N LYS A 57 7.19 14.86 9.37
CA LYS A 57 7.05 16.33 9.37
C LYS A 57 6.12 16.85 8.26
N MET A 58 5.88 16.06 7.21
CA MET A 58 4.93 16.42 6.14
C MET A 58 3.47 16.18 6.54
N ASN A 59 3.23 15.63 7.73
CA ASN A 59 1.90 15.25 8.25
C ASN A 59 1.10 14.42 7.23
N PRO A 60 1.57 13.21 6.83
CA PRO A 60 0.86 12.36 5.91
C PRO A 60 -0.38 11.74 6.59
N ASP A 61 -1.43 11.57 5.80
CA ASP A 61 -2.61 10.78 6.18
C ASP A 61 -2.39 9.28 5.88
N GLY A 62 -1.47 8.96 4.97
CA GLY A 62 -1.10 7.61 4.60
C GLY A 62 0.30 7.53 3.98
N ILE A 63 0.94 6.38 4.10
CA ILE A 63 2.28 6.11 3.55
C ILE A 63 2.17 5.00 2.53
N PHE A 64 2.74 5.23 1.35
CA PHE A 64 2.76 4.28 0.27
C PHE A 64 4.19 3.82 -0.04
N LEU A 65 4.41 2.50 -0.08
CA LEU A 65 5.68 1.88 -0.40
C LEU A 65 5.61 1.30 -1.81
N SER A 66 6.30 1.90 -2.75
CA SER A 66 6.18 1.54 -4.16
C SER A 66 6.82 0.19 -4.48
N ASN A 67 6.53 -0.29 -5.68
CA ASN A 67 7.32 -1.33 -6.32
C ASN A 67 8.75 -0.85 -6.58
N GLY A 68 9.66 -1.79 -6.82
CA GLY A 68 11.05 -1.52 -7.18
C GLY A 68 11.78 -2.80 -7.54
N PRO A 69 12.97 -2.69 -8.12
CA PRO A 69 13.79 -3.84 -8.49
C PRO A 69 14.67 -4.33 -7.33
N GLY A 70 15.14 -5.56 -7.45
CA GLY A 70 16.25 -6.07 -6.66
C GLY A 70 15.87 -6.88 -5.44
N ASP A 71 16.85 -7.12 -4.59
CA ASP A 71 16.75 -7.83 -3.34
C ASP A 71 16.29 -6.85 -2.24
N PRO A 72 15.22 -7.14 -1.49
CA PRO A 72 14.76 -6.27 -0.42
C PRO A 72 15.67 -6.28 0.82
N ALA A 73 16.40 -7.37 1.07
CA ALA A 73 17.16 -7.55 2.31
C ALA A 73 18.26 -6.49 2.55
N PRO A 74 18.99 -5.98 1.53
CA PRO A 74 19.97 -4.93 1.74
C PRO A 74 19.40 -3.51 1.87
N CYS A 75 18.09 -3.34 1.88
CA CYS A 75 17.44 -2.02 1.93
C CYS A 75 17.22 -1.55 3.39
N ASP A 76 18.24 -1.63 4.23
CA ASP A 76 18.16 -1.27 5.66
C ASP A 76 17.55 0.11 5.88
N TYR A 77 17.94 1.10 5.08
CA TYR A 77 17.39 2.47 5.12
C TYR A 77 15.85 2.53 4.99
N ALA A 78 15.28 1.64 4.19
CA ALA A 78 13.84 1.59 4.00
C ALA A 78 13.16 0.79 5.12
N ILE A 79 13.77 -0.29 5.56
CA ILE A 79 13.29 -1.12 6.68
C ILE A 79 13.23 -0.26 7.95
N ASP A 80 14.30 0.45 8.30
CA ASP A 80 14.36 1.35 9.46
C ASP A 80 13.28 2.45 9.41
N ALA A 81 13.03 3.00 8.23
CA ALA A 81 11.98 4.01 8.06
C ALA A 81 10.58 3.42 8.27
N ILE A 82 10.33 2.22 7.71
CA ILE A 82 9.04 1.55 7.84
C ILE A 82 8.79 1.14 9.30
N GLU A 83 9.80 0.65 10.03
CA GLU A 83 9.68 0.33 11.45
C GLU A 83 9.17 1.54 12.25
N LYS A 84 9.70 2.74 12.00
CA LYS A 84 9.23 3.98 12.64
C LYS A 84 7.81 4.35 12.25
N PHE A 85 7.38 4.10 10.99
CA PHE A 85 5.98 4.29 10.61
C PHE A 85 5.04 3.32 11.32
N LEU A 86 5.50 2.08 11.56
CA LEU A 86 4.74 1.07 12.29
C LEU A 86 4.60 1.38 13.80
N GLU A 87 5.38 2.30 14.35
CA GLU A 87 5.16 2.86 15.69
C GLU A 87 3.96 3.82 15.74
N THR A 88 3.56 4.34 14.58
CA THR A 88 2.38 5.22 14.43
C THR A 88 1.13 4.43 14.05
N ASP A 89 -0.02 5.10 13.99
CA ASP A 89 -1.25 4.53 13.45
C ASP A 89 -1.56 5.03 12.03
N ILE A 90 -0.57 5.65 11.36
CA ILE A 90 -0.70 6.09 9.97
C ILE A 90 -0.80 4.86 9.07
N PRO A 91 -1.83 4.75 8.22
CA PRO A 91 -1.97 3.63 7.29
C PRO A 91 -0.79 3.48 6.34
N VAL A 92 -0.35 2.23 6.15
CA VAL A 92 0.76 1.89 5.26
C VAL A 92 0.30 0.85 4.23
N PHE A 93 0.52 1.12 2.95
CA PHE A 93 0.29 0.17 1.87
C PHE A 93 1.55 -0.06 1.04
N GLY A 94 1.95 -1.33 0.85
CA GLY A 94 3.13 -1.72 0.09
C GLY A 94 2.83 -2.61 -1.11
N ILE A 95 3.46 -2.34 -2.26
CA ILE A 95 3.33 -3.13 -3.49
C ILE A 95 4.68 -3.71 -3.91
N CYS A 96 4.71 -5.00 -4.22
CA CYS A 96 5.87 -5.74 -4.75
C CYS A 96 7.10 -5.61 -3.83
N LEU A 97 8.10 -4.77 -4.17
CA LEU A 97 9.22 -4.49 -3.26
C LEU A 97 8.72 -3.88 -1.94
N GLY A 98 7.76 -2.95 -1.97
CA GLY A 98 7.16 -2.37 -0.77
C GLY A 98 6.45 -3.40 0.11
N HIS A 99 5.87 -4.46 -0.47
CA HIS A 99 5.33 -5.60 0.28
C HIS A 99 6.44 -6.36 1.02
N GLN A 100 7.54 -6.64 0.35
CA GLN A 100 8.66 -7.37 0.94
C GLN A 100 9.33 -6.55 2.05
N LEU A 101 9.50 -5.23 1.85
CA LEU A 101 10.05 -4.32 2.86
C LEU A 101 9.15 -4.20 4.09
N LEU A 102 7.82 -4.13 3.90
CA LEU A 102 6.87 -4.12 5.02
C LEU A 102 6.94 -5.43 5.83
N ALA A 103 7.10 -6.57 5.16
CA ALA A 103 7.27 -7.86 5.81
C ALA A 103 8.56 -7.92 6.64
N LEU A 104 9.70 -7.46 6.06
CA LEU A 104 10.99 -7.38 6.75
C LEU A 104 10.92 -6.48 7.99
N ALA A 105 10.39 -5.27 7.85
CA ALA A 105 10.20 -4.32 8.95
C ALA A 105 9.23 -4.84 10.03
N SER A 106 8.39 -5.81 9.69
CA SER A 106 7.51 -6.47 10.65
C SER A 106 8.14 -7.71 11.32
N GLY A 107 9.37 -8.07 10.95
CA GLY A 107 10.14 -9.19 11.53
C GLY A 107 10.07 -10.50 10.75
N ALA A 108 9.43 -10.54 9.59
CA ALA A 108 9.47 -11.69 8.68
C ALA A 108 10.78 -11.69 7.86
N LYS A 109 10.99 -12.77 7.09
CA LYS A 109 12.14 -12.92 6.19
C LYS A 109 11.66 -13.01 4.75
N THR A 110 12.58 -12.76 3.82
CA THR A 110 12.35 -12.98 2.39
C THR A 110 13.26 -14.10 1.87
N VAL A 111 12.78 -14.76 0.81
CA VAL A 111 13.51 -15.85 0.15
C VAL A 111 13.62 -15.56 -1.34
N LYS A 112 14.75 -15.88 -1.94
CA LYS A 112 14.92 -15.84 -3.39
C LYS A 112 14.22 -17.05 -4.00
N MET A 113 13.31 -16.77 -4.93
CA MET A 113 12.59 -17.81 -5.65
C MET A 113 13.49 -18.43 -6.75
N LYS A 114 13.28 -19.70 -7.08
CA LYS A 114 14.04 -20.38 -8.11
C LYS A 114 13.79 -19.77 -9.51
N PHE A 115 12.54 -19.41 -9.82
CA PHE A 115 12.13 -18.89 -11.12
C PHE A 115 11.45 -17.52 -11.03
N GLY A 116 10.94 -17.13 -9.85
CA GLY A 116 10.10 -15.97 -9.67
C GLY A 116 8.71 -16.10 -10.31
N HIS A 117 7.92 -15.03 -10.23
CA HIS A 117 6.63 -14.91 -10.90
C HIS A 117 6.70 -13.76 -11.91
N HIS A 118 6.40 -14.06 -13.18
CA HIS A 118 6.46 -13.10 -14.28
C HIS A 118 5.27 -13.31 -15.21
N GLY A 119 4.47 -12.28 -15.46
CA GLY A 119 3.34 -12.30 -16.37
C GLY A 119 2.06 -11.70 -15.80
N GLY A 120 1.04 -11.58 -16.65
CA GLY A 120 -0.26 -10.98 -16.31
C GLY A 120 -1.40 -11.98 -16.13
N ASN A 121 -1.09 -13.25 -15.81
CA ASN A 121 -2.07 -14.33 -15.75
C ASN A 121 -1.94 -15.18 -14.47
N HIS A 122 -1.44 -14.60 -13.40
CA HIS A 122 -1.22 -15.32 -12.15
C HIS A 122 -2.49 -15.31 -11.28
N PRO A 123 -3.12 -16.47 -11.05
CA PRO A 123 -4.27 -16.55 -10.16
C PRO A 123 -3.81 -16.49 -8.71
N VAL A 124 -4.41 -15.58 -7.95
CA VAL A 124 -4.16 -15.38 -6.53
C VAL A 124 -5.47 -15.53 -5.78
N LYS A 125 -5.45 -16.31 -4.71
CA LYS A 125 -6.59 -16.47 -3.82
C LYS A 125 -6.56 -15.38 -2.76
N ASP A 126 -7.65 -14.62 -2.68
CA ASP A 126 -8.00 -13.80 -1.52
C ASP A 126 -8.60 -14.71 -0.45
N ILE A 127 -7.93 -14.80 0.69
CA ILE A 127 -8.30 -15.71 1.79
C ILE A 127 -9.52 -15.17 2.54
N ASP A 128 -9.58 -13.85 2.74
CA ASP A 128 -10.62 -13.20 3.52
C ASP A 128 -11.98 -13.27 2.81
N ASN A 129 -12.01 -13.02 1.50
CA ASN A 129 -13.22 -13.04 0.69
C ASN A 129 -13.49 -14.38 0.01
N ASN A 130 -12.55 -15.33 0.11
CA ASN A 130 -12.60 -16.63 -0.57
C ASN A 130 -12.81 -16.52 -2.09
N THR A 131 -12.25 -15.48 -2.71
CA THR A 131 -12.32 -15.21 -4.15
C THR A 131 -10.98 -15.46 -4.82
N VAL A 132 -10.98 -15.54 -6.14
CA VAL A 132 -9.77 -15.64 -6.97
C VAL A 132 -9.69 -14.42 -7.86
N MET A 133 -8.53 -13.77 -7.87
CA MET A 133 -8.21 -12.67 -8.75
C MET A 133 -7.08 -13.05 -9.71
N ILE A 134 -7.12 -12.55 -10.93
CA ILE A 134 -6.02 -12.67 -11.87
C ILE A 134 -5.13 -11.44 -11.71
N THR A 135 -3.83 -11.66 -11.57
CA THR A 135 -2.88 -10.60 -11.22
C THR A 135 -1.69 -10.54 -12.15
N ALA A 136 -1.13 -9.35 -12.30
CA ALA A 136 0.18 -9.15 -12.91
C ALA A 136 1.26 -9.35 -11.85
N GLN A 137 2.30 -10.11 -12.19
CA GLN A 137 3.42 -10.44 -11.31
C GLN A 137 4.74 -10.16 -12.01
N ASN A 138 5.71 -9.62 -11.28
CA ASN A 138 7.08 -9.46 -11.76
C ASN A 138 8.04 -9.35 -10.57
N HIS A 139 8.37 -10.48 -9.96
CA HIS A 139 9.26 -10.52 -8.79
C HIS A 139 10.04 -11.84 -8.71
N GLY A 140 11.27 -11.76 -8.19
CA GLY A 140 12.15 -12.91 -7.96
C GLY A 140 12.34 -13.26 -6.48
N PHE A 141 11.73 -12.50 -5.58
CA PHE A 141 11.75 -12.73 -4.14
C PHE A 141 10.31 -12.84 -3.62
N ALA A 142 10.14 -13.57 -2.54
CA ALA A 142 8.86 -13.71 -1.83
C ALA A 142 9.07 -13.63 -0.32
N VAL A 143 8.02 -13.31 0.41
CA VAL A 143 8.03 -13.40 1.88
C VAL A 143 7.97 -14.87 2.29
N ASP A 144 8.84 -15.27 3.20
CA ASP A 144 8.84 -16.60 3.80
C ASP A 144 7.73 -16.70 4.85
N GLU A 145 6.66 -17.37 4.51
CA GLU A 145 5.49 -17.56 5.39
C GLU A 145 5.87 -18.22 6.72
N ALA A 146 6.84 -19.14 6.71
CA ALA A 146 7.28 -19.85 7.93
C ALA A 146 8.00 -18.91 8.92
N SER A 147 8.49 -17.76 8.45
CA SER A 147 9.17 -16.76 9.28
C SER A 147 8.25 -15.70 9.86
N MET A 148 6.96 -15.71 9.53
CA MET A 148 6.03 -14.65 9.91
C MET A 148 5.82 -14.59 11.43
N PRO A 149 5.97 -13.41 12.06
CA PRO A 149 5.62 -13.22 13.46
C PRO A 149 4.09 -13.15 13.67
N ALA A 150 3.65 -13.28 14.92
CA ALA A 150 2.22 -13.34 15.26
C ALA A 150 1.41 -12.08 14.92
N ASN A 151 2.08 -10.94 14.74
CA ASN A 151 1.44 -9.68 14.35
C ASN A 151 1.22 -9.54 12.82
N LEU A 152 1.56 -10.56 12.05
CA LEU A 152 1.27 -10.65 10.62
C LEU A 152 0.30 -11.78 10.33
N ARG A 153 -0.64 -11.54 9.44
CA ARG A 153 -1.51 -12.57 8.87
C ARG A 153 -1.40 -12.59 7.35
N VAL A 154 -1.53 -13.76 6.76
CA VAL A 154 -1.60 -13.94 5.31
C VAL A 154 -2.98 -13.55 4.83
N THR A 155 -3.06 -12.74 3.78
CA THR A 155 -4.33 -12.34 3.14
C THR A 155 -4.51 -12.96 1.76
N HIS A 156 -3.40 -13.21 1.06
CA HIS A 156 -3.44 -13.71 -0.32
C HIS A 156 -2.39 -14.79 -0.56
N LYS A 157 -2.72 -15.77 -1.40
CA LYS A 157 -1.80 -16.85 -1.83
C LYS A 157 -1.87 -17.11 -3.31
N SER A 158 -0.72 -17.38 -3.92
CA SER A 158 -0.63 -17.87 -5.29
C SER A 158 -1.30 -19.24 -5.42
N LEU A 159 -2.11 -19.43 -6.45
CA LEU A 159 -2.69 -20.73 -6.77
C LEU A 159 -1.76 -21.61 -7.62
N PHE A 160 -0.64 -21.07 -8.09
CA PHE A 160 0.35 -21.87 -8.82
C PHE A 160 1.23 -22.69 -7.88
N ASP A 161 1.67 -22.12 -6.78
CA ASP A 161 2.68 -22.73 -5.91
C ASP A 161 2.46 -22.52 -4.42
N GLY A 162 1.37 -21.86 -4.03
CA GLY A 162 1.05 -21.56 -2.63
C GLY A 162 1.87 -20.43 -2.02
N THR A 163 2.75 -19.77 -2.79
CA THR A 163 3.57 -18.64 -2.30
C THR A 163 2.69 -17.52 -1.75
N LEU A 164 3.14 -16.93 -0.64
CA LEU A 164 2.50 -15.80 -0.02
C LEU A 164 2.46 -14.59 -0.98
N GLN A 165 1.29 -13.99 -1.11
CA GLN A 165 1.03 -12.89 -2.04
C GLN A 165 0.49 -11.63 -1.37
N GLY A 166 0.13 -11.69 -0.10
CA GLY A 166 -0.35 -10.54 0.64
C GLY A 166 -0.32 -10.76 2.14
N ILE A 167 -0.03 -9.69 2.87
CA ILE A 167 -0.02 -9.66 4.34
C ILE A 167 -0.83 -8.47 4.85
N HIS A 168 -1.32 -8.63 6.07
CA HIS A 168 -1.93 -7.56 6.87
C HIS A 168 -1.40 -7.64 8.29
N ARG A 169 -1.05 -6.50 8.90
CA ARG A 169 -0.73 -6.44 10.32
C ARG A 169 -2.01 -6.51 11.16
N THR A 170 -1.95 -7.26 12.23
CA THR A 170 -3.11 -7.43 13.15
C THR A 170 -3.21 -6.31 14.18
N ASP A 171 -2.13 -5.57 14.37
CA ASP A 171 -1.95 -4.54 15.40
C ASP A 171 -1.85 -3.11 14.85
N LYS A 172 -1.68 -2.96 13.53
CA LYS A 172 -1.51 -1.66 12.85
C LYS A 172 -2.25 -1.63 11.52
N PRO A 173 -2.69 -0.46 11.04
CA PRO A 173 -3.37 -0.33 9.74
C PRO A 173 -2.35 -0.43 8.58
N ALA A 174 -1.64 -1.53 8.49
CA ALA A 174 -0.61 -1.74 7.49
C ALA A 174 -0.84 -3.07 6.76
N PHE A 175 -0.85 -3.01 5.43
CA PHE A 175 -1.05 -4.17 4.57
C PHE A 175 -0.25 -4.05 3.28
N SER A 176 -0.11 -5.15 2.57
CA SER A 176 0.65 -5.15 1.32
C SER A 176 0.30 -6.30 0.40
N PHE A 177 0.68 -6.15 -0.87
CA PHE A 177 0.40 -7.11 -1.92
C PHE A 177 1.63 -7.32 -2.82
N GLN A 178 1.99 -8.58 -3.10
CA GLN A 178 3.17 -8.93 -3.87
C GLN A 178 3.02 -8.65 -5.36
N GLY A 179 1.82 -8.82 -5.90
CA GLY A 179 1.53 -8.53 -7.30
C GLY A 179 1.43 -7.04 -7.59
N HIS A 180 1.06 -6.72 -8.82
CA HIS A 180 0.94 -5.36 -9.34
C HIS A 180 -0.53 -4.97 -9.55
N PRO A 181 -1.25 -4.47 -8.53
CA PRO A 181 -2.66 -4.10 -8.65
C PRO A 181 -2.89 -2.91 -9.60
N GLU A 182 -1.85 -2.11 -9.84
CA GLU A 182 -1.87 -1.01 -10.81
C GLU A 182 -1.93 -1.52 -12.24
N ALA A 183 -1.55 -2.73 -12.51
CA ALA A 183 -1.46 -3.41 -13.80
C ALA A 183 -1.12 -2.47 -14.95
N SER A 184 -0.99 -2.39 -16.00
CA SER A 184 -0.72 -1.45 -17.10
C SER A 184 0.46 -1.90 -17.94
N PRO A 185 0.14 -2.76 -18.92
CA PRO A 185 -1.11 -3.47 -19.19
C PRO A 185 -1.30 -4.64 -18.21
N GLY A 186 -2.54 -5.10 -18.03
CA GLY A 186 -2.80 -6.32 -17.27
C GLY A 186 -4.18 -6.36 -16.62
N PRO A 187 -4.46 -7.43 -15.87
CA PRO A 187 -5.72 -7.58 -15.15
C PRO A 187 -5.86 -6.53 -14.06
N HIS A 188 -7.11 -6.09 -13.82
CA HIS A 188 -7.45 -5.05 -12.85
C HIS A 188 -8.13 -5.58 -11.59
N ASP A 189 -8.20 -6.90 -11.42
CA ASP A 189 -8.92 -7.55 -10.32
C ASP A 189 -8.44 -7.11 -8.94
N ALA A 190 -7.14 -6.78 -8.82
CA ALA A 190 -6.52 -6.32 -7.56
C ALA A 190 -6.61 -4.79 -7.35
N ALA A 191 -7.18 -4.01 -8.29
CA ALA A 191 -7.33 -2.56 -8.14
C ALA A 191 -8.08 -2.12 -6.87
N PRO A 192 -9.08 -2.88 -6.35
CA PRO A 192 -9.76 -2.55 -5.09
C PRO A 192 -8.85 -2.45 -3.86
N LEU A 193 -7.61 -2.96 -3.90
CA LEU A 193 -6.64 -2.77 -2.82
C LEU A 193 -6.30 -1.29 -2.60
N PHE A 194 -6.34 -0.48 -3.65
CA PHE A 194 -6.19 0.98 -3.50
C PHE A 194 -7.39 1.60 -2.77
N ASP A 195 -8.61 1.11 -3.03
CA ASP A 195 -9.81 1.62 -2.37
C ASP A 195 -9.76 1.27 -0.88
N HIS A 196 -9.32 0.07 -0.53
CA HIS A 196 -9.09 -0.33 0.87
C HIS A 196 -8.07 0.57 1.57
N PHE A 197 -7.00 0.97 0.88
CA PHE A 197 -6.04 1.92 1.45
C PHE A 197 -6.67 3.28 1.74
N ILE A 198 -7.51 3.79 0.86
CA ILE A 198 -8.23 5.04 1.08
C ILE A 198 -9.18 4.95 2.28
N GLU A 199 -9.92 3.84 2.41
CA GLU A 199 -10.79 3.59 3.57
C GLU A 199 -10.02 3.62 4.89
N LEU A 200 -8.84 3.01 4.95
CA LEU A 200 -7.98 3.07 6.15
C LEU A 200 -7.52 4.49 6.46
N ILE A 201 -7.16 5.28 5.45
CA ILE A 201 -6.76 6.68 5.62
C ILE A 201 -7.93 7.52 6.14
N GLU A 202 -9.13 7.31 5.62
CA GLU A 202 -10.33 8.03 6.07
C GLU A 202 -10.66 7.69 7.54
N GLN A 203 -10.55 6.43 7.92
CA GLN A 203 -10.73 5.98 9.30
C GLN A 203 -9.68 6.62 10.23
N TYR A 204 -8.42 6.64 9.83
CA TYR A 204 -7.34 7.28 10.58
C TYR A 204 -7.62 8.76 10.80
N ARG A 205 -8.04 9.50 9.77
CA ARG A 205 -8.38 10.93 9.88
C ARG A 205 -9.59 11.19 10.78
N GLN A 206 -10.52 10.27 10.86
CA GLN A 206 -11.68 10.38 11.77
C GLN A 206 -11.29 10.15 13.21
N SER A 207 -10.36 9.25 13.48
CA SER A 207 -9.88 8.95 14.85
C SER A 207 -8.91 10.00 15.40
N ALA A 208 -8.23 10.76 14.52
CA ALA A 208 -7.28 11.81 14.88
C ALA A 208 -7.93 13.20 15.17
N LYS A 209 -9.25 13.30 15.00
CA LYS A 209 -10.06 14.49 15.34
C LYS A 209 -10.68 14.38 16.70
#